data_cf0079761bb2a87ed66900fd22c90011
#
_entry.id   cf0079761bb2a87ed66900fd22c90011
#
_cell.length_a   1.000
_cell.length_b   1.000
_cell.length_c   1.000
_cell.angle_alpha   90.00
_cell.angle_beta   90.00
_cell.angle_gamma   90.00
#
_symmetry.space_group_name_H-M   'P 1'
#
loop_
_entity.id
_entity.type
_entity.pdbx_description
1 polymer ?
#
loop_
_entity_poly.entity_id
_entity_poly.type
_entity_poly.pdbx_seq_one_letter_code
_entity_poly.pdbx_strand_id
1 'polypeptide(L)'
;MLKRIALLLLLAAGLPWALQAQSSAPKWMPDSVYYLMPRFDQGYVFLRGQMPAQGKMNICAVDNTLRFLDDNGTELSSGEDNILKVVIGNVSFLRSQDVFYRQYPLKADIGVALCRKVHIIRDQKVAAYGGTSETSSTKQYNTLYADGVTYNLNDDDAYPYEVTETIYVYKGGEVFPLTKKSLRKIFASRKADVDAWFQAGNSMPRTVEKTLEMLSQWEE
;
A
#
# COMPACT_ATOMS: atom_id res chain seq x y z
N MET A 1 -54.01 48.06 -15.58
CA MET A 1 -53.91 46.61 -15.85
C MET A 1 -52.43 46.24 -15.72
N LEU A 2 -51.99 45.79 -14.53
CA LEU A 2 -50.62 45.35 -14.31
C LEU A 2 -50.56 43.83 -14.53
N LYS A 3 -49.82 43.39 -15.55
CA LYS A 3 -49.50 41.99 -15.76
C LYS A 3 -48.36 41.58 -14.81
N ARG A 4 -48.66 40.75 -13.84
CA ARG A 4 -47.67 40.07 -12.96
C ARG A 4 -47.02 38.95 -13.75
N ILE A 5 -45.74 39.13 -14.06
CA ILE A 5 -44.85 38.08 -14.58
C ILE A 5 -44.28 37.35 -13.37
N ALA A 6 -44.74 36.12 -13.15
CA ALA A 6 -44.16 35.22 -12.16
C ALA A 6 -42.86 34.62 -12.73
N LEU A 7 -41.71 35.03 -12.18
CA LEU A 7 -40.42 34.47 -12.50
C LEU A 7 -40.22 33.19 -11.68
N LEU A 8 -40.39 32.04 -12.33
CA LEU A 8 -40.08 30.71 -11.79
C LEU A 8 -38.54 30.56 -11.76
N LEU A 9 -37.94 30.80 -10.62
CA LEU A 9 -36.56 30.41 -10.34
C LEU A 9 -36.52 28.89 -10.15
N LEU A 10 -36.14 28.18 -11.21
CA LEU A 10 -35.71 26.79 -11.13
C LEU A 10 -34.37 26.76 -10.36
N LEU A 11 -34.42 26.46 -9.06
CA LEU A 11 -33.27 26.02 -8.31
C LEU A 11 -32.86 24.64 -8.84
N ALA A 12 -31.94 24.64 -9.80
CA ALA A 12 -31.17 23.45 -10.11
C ALA A 12 -30.26 23.17 -8.90
N ALA A 13 -30.73 22.33 -7.98
CA ALA A 13 -29.92 21.75 -6.95
C ALA A 13 -28.83 20.89 -7.65
N GLY A 14 -27.69 21.50 -7.90
CA GLY A 14 -26.48 20.80 -8.34
C GLY A 14 -26.09 19.83 -7.25
N LEU A 15 -26.56 18.58 -7.34
CA LEU A 15 -25.94 17.47 -6.63
C LEU A 15 -24.46 17.46 -7.06
N PRO A 16 -23.50 17.51 -6.13
CA PRO A 16 -22.13 17.27 -6.49
C PRO A 16 -22.07 15.85 -7.04
N TRP A 17 -21.93 15.73 -8.34
CA TRP A 17 -21.50 14.48 -8.93
C TRP A 17 -20.12 14.24 -8.35
N ALA A 18 -20.04 13.38 -7.33
CA ALA A 18 -18.78 12.84 -6.89
C ALA A 18 -18.22 12.10 -8.12
N LEU A 19 -17.24 12.71 -8.80
CA LEU A 19 -16.42 11.99 -9.76
C LEU A 19 -15.81 10.81 -8.98
N GLN A 20 -16.43 9.65 -9.11
CA GLN A 20 -15.82 8.43 -8.63
C GLN A 20 -14.61 8.20 -9.54
N ALA A 21 -13.44 8.29 -8.95
CA ALA A 21 -12.22 7.89 -9.61
C ALA A 21 -12.41 6.46 -10.13
N GLN A 22 -12.14 6.28 -11.41
CA GLN A 22 -12.22 4.97 -12.03
C GLN A 22 -11.02 4.18 -11.51
N SER A 23 -11.28 3.19 -10.65
CA SER A 23 -10.26 2.30 -10.10
C SER A 23 -9.56 1.54 -11.23
N SER A 24 -8.22 1.45 -11.19
CA SER A 24 -7.46 0.57 -12.09
C SER A 24 -7.37 -0.87 -11.60
N ALA A 25 -8.05 -1.19 -10.49
CA ALA A 25 -8.13 -2.56 -10.01
C ALA A 25 -8.83 -3.46 -11.04
N PRO A 26 -8.35 -4.69 -11.25
CA PRO A 26 -9.03 -5.67 -12.07
C PRO A 26 -10.45 -5.91 -11.54
N LYS A 27 -11.44 -6.06 -12.43
CA LYS A 27 -12.85 -6.27 -12.04
C LYS A 27 -13.06 -7.45 -11.08
N TRP A 28 -12.20 -8.46 -11.14
CA TRP A 28 -12.24 -9.66 -10.30
C TRP A 28 -11.55 -9.49 -8.94
N MET A 29 -10.81 -8.38 -8.71
CA MET A 29 -10.12 -8.12 -7.44
C MET A 29 -10.77 -6.93 -6.74
N PRO A 30 -11.25 -7.08 -5.49
CA PRO A 30 -11.80 -5.97 -4.72
C PRO A 30 -10.77 -4.86 -4.49
N ASP A 31 -11.18 -3.60 -4.53
CA ASP A 31 -10.33 -2.44 -4.24
C ASP A 31 -9.65 -2.56 -2.85
N SER A 32 -10.35 -3.12 -1.86
CA SER A 32 -9.81 -3.35 -0.52
C SER A 32 -8.68 -4.38 -0.46
N VAL A 33 -8.50 -5.16 -1.51
CA VAL A 33 -7.38 -6.09 -1.70
C VAL A 33 -6.30 -5.44 -2.55
N TYR A 34 -6.70 -4.81 -3.65
CA TYR A 34 -5.80 -4.19 -4.62
C TYR A 34 -5.03 -3.00 -4.04
N TYR A 35 -5.65 -2.21 -3.15
CA TYR A 35 -5.03 -1.05 -2.53
C TYR A 35 -4.75 -1.24 -1.04
N LEU A 36 -3.74 -0.52 -0.52
CA LEU A 36 -3.42 -0.49 0.92
C LEU A 36 -4.39 0.39 1.74
N MET A 37 -5.06 1.35 1.10
CA MET A 37 -6.08 2.20 1.71
C MET A 37 -7.44 1.90 1.09
N PRO A 38 -8.54 2.03 1.86
CA PRO A 38 -9.89 1.69 1.36
C PRO A 38 -10.37 2.61 0.23
N ARG A 39 -9.74 3.76 0.05
CA ARG A 39 -10.04 4.75 -0.99
C ARG A 39 -8.85 5.67 -1.22
N PHE A 40 -8.84 6.37 -2.36
CA PHE A 40 -7.92 7.48 -2.58
C PHE A 40 -8.25 8.63 -1.62
N ASP A 41 -7.23 9.17 -0.96
CA ASP A 41 -7.38 10.29 -0.03
C ASP A 41 -6.24 11.29 -0.22
N GLN A 42 -6.42 12.50 0.30
CA GLN A 42 -5.37 13.51 0.31
C GLN A 42 -4.14 13.02 1.05
N GLY A 43 -2.98 13.25 0.46
CA GLY A 43 -1.73 12.80 1.04
C GLY A 43 -0.55 13.63 0.61
N TYR A 44 0.60 13.30 1.19
CA TYR A 44 1.91 13.90 0.92
C TYR A 44 2.92 12.81 0.59
N VAL A 45 3.68 13.03 -0.46
CA VAL A 45 4.83 12.21 -0.84
C VAL A 45 6.10 12.95 -0.48
N PHE A 46 6.95 12.34 0.31
CA PHE A 46 8.25 12.86 0.69
C PHE A 46 9.32 12.21 -0.17
N LEU A 47 9.95 13.02 -1.01
CA LEU A 47 10.98 12.60 -1.95
C LEU A 47 12.36 12.99 -1.42
N ARG A 48 13.38 12.20 -1.77
CA ARG A 48 14.76 12.52 -1.38
C ARG A 48 15.24 13.80 -2.08
N GLY A 49 15.59 14.82 -1.30
CA GLY A 49 16.16 16.07 -1.84
C GLY A 49 15.16 16.97 -2.57
N GLN A 50 13.86 16.73 -2.44
CA GLN A 50 12.82 17.54 -3.07
C GLN A 50 11.78 18.02 -2.04
N MET A 51 10.99 19.02 -2.42
CA MET A 51 9.83 19.44 -1.65
C MET A 51 8.77 18.34 -1.70
N PRO A 52 8.00 18.12 -0.60
CA PRO A 52 6.89 17.19 -0.62
C PRO A 52 5.86 17.53 -1.69
N ALA A 53 5.43 16.52 -2.45
CA ALA A 53 4.32 16.65 -3.37
C ALA A 53 3.01 16.27 -2.67
N GLN A 54 1.91 16.90 -3.08
CA GLN A 54 0.57 16.67 -2.52
C GLN A 54 -0.40 16.21 -3.60
N GLY A 55 -1.34 15.35 -3.26
CA GLY A 55 -2.41 14.91 -4.16
C GLY A 55 -3.32 13.88 -3.53
N LYS A 56 -4.37 13.48 -4.26
CA LYS A 56 -5.18 12.32 -3.90
C LYS A 56 -4.44 11.06 -4.33
N MET A 57 -4.16 10.17 -3.38
CA MET A 57 -3.30 9.02 -3.64
C MET A 57 -3.73 7.77 -2.89
N ASN A 58 -3.23 6.65 -3.34
CA ASN A 58 -3.31 5.33 -2.71
C ASN A 58 -2.04 4.54 -3.08
N ILE A 59 -1.86 3.36 -2.53
CA ILE A 59 -0.75 2.46 -2.83
C ILE A 59 -1.34 1.14 -3.32
N CYS A 60 -0.88 0.67 -4.48
CA CYS A 60 -1.23 -0.64 -4.99
C CYS A 60 -0.50 -1.72 -4.20
N ALA A 61 -1.23 -2.70 -3.65
CA ALA A 61 -0.67 -3.79 -2.85
C ALA A 61 -0.06 -4.91 -3.71
N VAL A 62 -0.38 -4.93 -5.02
CA VAL A 62 0.07 -5.97 -5.95
C VAL A 62 1.46 -5.67 -6.48
N ASP A 63 1.69 -4.44 -6.98
CA ASP A 63 2.96 -4.02 -7.58
C ASP A 63 3.78 -3.04 -6.71
N ASN A 64 3.30 -2.72 -5.50
CA ASN A 64 3.92 -1.77 -4.58
C ASN A 64 4.20 -0.39 -5.20
N THR A 65 3.33 0.08 -6.09
CA THR A 65 3.44 1.41 -6.69
C THR A 65 2.51 2.41 -6.02
N LEU A 66 2.98 3.66 -5.95
CA LEU A 66 2.13 4.78 -5.56
C LEU A 66 1.21 5.14 -6.73
N ARG A 67 -0.07 5.25 -6.44
CA ARG A 67 -1.13 5.65 -7.38
C ARG A 67 -1.67 7.01 -6.95
N PHE A 68 -1.94 7.87 -7.91
CA PHE A 68 -2.54 9.18 -7.66
C PHE A 68 -3.57 9.51 -8.73
N LEU A 69 -4.50 10.39 -8.39
CA LEU A 69 -5.51 10.86 -9.30
C LEU A 69 -5.10 12.22 -9.86
N ASP A 70 -5.21 12.37 -11.18
CA ASP A 70 -5.10 13.66 -11.84
C ASP A 70 -6.36 14.52 -11.61
N ASP A 71 -6.38 15.73 -12.16
CA ASP A 71 -7.51 16.67 -12.04
C ASP A 71 -8.81 16.15 -12.68
N ASN A 72 -8.71 15.18 -13.59
CA ASN A 72 -9.85 14.55 -14.26
C ASN A 72 -10.32 13.30 -13.51
N GLY A 73 -9.64 12.92 -12.40
CA GLY A 73 -9.92 11.70 -11.65
C GLY A 73 -9.35 10.43 -12.31
N THR A 74 -8.45 10.58 -13.30
CA THR A 74 -7.77 9.44 -13.91
C THR A 74 -6.66 8.96 -12.98
N GLU A 75 -6.57 7.65 -12.79
CA GLU A 75 -5.51 7.04 -12.00
C GLU A 75 -4.21 6.97 -12.81
N LEU A 76 -3.14 7.45 -12.17
CA LEU A 76 -1.77 7.43 -12.68
C LEU A 76 -0.85 6.71 -11.69
N SER A 77 0.18 6.03 -12.21
CA SER A 77 1.21 5.39 -11.39
C SER A 77 2.45 6.28 -11.31
N SER A 78 3.02 6.41 -10.12
CA SER A 78 4.32 7.06 -9.96
C SER A 78 5.45 6.14 -10.38
N GLY A 79 6.33 6.63 -11.24
CA GLY A 79 7.62 5.99 -11.59
C GLY A 79 8.79 6.46 -10.72
N GLU A 80 8.52 7.18 -9.62
CA GLU A 80 9.57 7.78 -8.79
C GLU A 80 10.23 6.75 -7.86
N ASP A 81 11.53 6.56 -7.99
CA ASP A 81 12.32 5.63 -7.16
C ASP A 81 12.85 6.29 -5.88
N ASN A 82 12.80 7.61 -5.78
CA ASN A 82 13.35 8.40 -4.67
C ASN A 82 12.35 8.68 -3.54
N ILE A 83 11.19 8.01 -3.51
CA ILE A 83 10.20 8.13 -2.44
C ILE A 83 10.79 7.59 -1.14
N LEU A 84 10.72 8.40 -0.07
CA LEU A 84 11.13 8.03 1.29
C LEU A 84 9.93 7.61 2.14
N LYS A 85 8.85 8.37 2.03
CA LYS A 85 7.66 8.24 2.87
C LYS A 85 6.44 8.76 2.13
N VAL A 86 5.29 8.16 2.39
CA VAL A 86 3.98 8.64 1.95
C VAL A 86 3.08 8.76 3.17
N VAL A 87 2.30 9.84 3.24
CA VAL A 87 1.26 10.01 4.26
C VAL A 87 -0.07 10.17 3.52
N ILE A 88 -1.04 9.31 3.79
CA ILE A 88 -2.37 9.34 3.17
C ILE A 88 -3.40 9.47 4.30
N GLY A 89 -4.12 10.60 4.34
CA GLY A 89 -4.95 10.94 5.49
C GLY A 89 -4.13 10.95 6.78
N ASN A 90 -4.44 10.05 7.70
CA ASN A 90 -3.73 9.87 8.99
C ASN A 90 -2.79 8.65 9.00
N VAL A 91 -2.59 7.99 7.87
CA VAL A 91 -1.76 6.79 7.77
C VAL A 91 -0.43 7.11 7.11
N SER A 92 0.66 6.68 7.72
CA SER A 92 2.02 6.84 7.21
C SER A 92 2.56 5.52 6.67
N PHE A 93 3.29 5.62 5.56
CA PHE A 93 3.98 4.51 4.92
C PHE A 93 5.44 4.88 4.71
N LEU A 94 6.38 4.05 5.20
CA LEU A 94 7.79 4.11 4.82
C LEU A 94 8.00 3.35 3.52
N ARG A 95 8.90 3.83 2.65
CA ARG A 95 9.39 3.05 1.51
C ARG A 95 10.80 2.53 1.81
N SER A 96 10.98 1.22 1.69
CA SER A 96 12.28 0.57 1.83
C SER A 96 12.36 -0.59 0.85
N GLN A 97 13.46 -0.69 0.07
CA GLN A 97 13.64 -1.75 -0.93
C GLN A 97 12.43 -1.94 -1.85
N ASP A 98 11.91 -0.83 -2.39
CA ASP A 98 10.76 -0.76 -3.29
C ASP A 98 9.43 -1.30 -2.75
N VAL A 99 9.34 -1.44 -1.42
CA VAL A 99 8.14 -1.88 -0.72
C VAL A 99 7.65 -0.79 0.21
N PHE A 100 6.33 -0.59 0.26
CA PHE A 100 5.68 0.30 1.21
C PHE A 100 5.30 -0.48 2.48
N TYR A 101 5.66 0.10 3.63
CA TYR A 101 5.40 -0.44 4.95
C TYR A 101 4.52 0.52 5.74
N ARG A 102 3.32 0.10 6.13
CA ARG A 102 2.45 0.90 7.00
C ARG A 102 3.09 1.05 8.38
N GLN A 103 3.23 2.28 8.84
CA GLN A 103 3.83 2.59 10.14
C GLN A 103 2.79 2.58 11.26
N TYR A 104 3.18 1.97 12.36
CA TYR A 104 2.51 2.04 13.66
C TYR A 104 3.54 2.54 14.67
N PRO A 105 3.55 3.87 14.94
CA PRO A 105 4.58 4.47 15.79
C PRO A 105 4.41 4.03 17.25
N LEU A 106 5.53 3.69 17.89
CA LEU A 106 5.63 3.57 19.34
C LEU A 106 6.10 4.92 19.92
N LYS A 107 7.18 5.47 19.37
CA LYS A 107 7.65 6.85 19.57
C LYS A 107 8.06 7.47 18.22
N ALA A 108 8.69 8.65 18.25
CA ALA A 108 8.96 9.45 17.06
C ALA A 108 9.72 8.71 15.96
N ASP A 109 10.72 7.90 16.31
CA ASP A 109 11.65 7.26 15.39
C ASP A 109 11.60 5.72 15.37
N ILE A 110 10.79 5.10 16.24
CA ILE A 110 10.68 3.65 16.37
C ILE A 110 9.24 3.19 16.41
N GLY A 111 8.97 2.01 15.87
CA GLY A 111 7.65 1.40 15.91
C GLY A 111 7.58 0.12 15.08
N VAL A 112 6.37 -0.31 14.84
CA VAL A 112 6.07 -1.47 14.00
C VAL A 112 5.79 -1.01 12.57
N ALA A 113 6.28 -1.78 11.61
CA ALA A 113 6.04 -1.61 10.19
C ALA A 113 5.34 -2.86 9.65
N LEU A 114 4.16 -2.71 9.04
CA LEU A 114 3.40 -3.80 8.44
C LEU A 114 3.55 -3.76 6.93
N CYS A 115 4.06 -4.85 6.36
CA CYS A 115 4.08 -5.08 4.93
C CYS A 115 2.88 -5.94 4.55
N ARG A 116 2.03 -5.44 3.65
CA ARG A 116 0.96 -6.22 3.01
C ARG A 116 1.27 -6.38 1.54
N LYS A 117 1.28 -7.61 1.06
CA LYS A 117 1.48 -7.97 -0.35
C LYS A 117 0.34 -8.83 -0.84
N VAL A 118 0.00 -8.67 -2.10
CA VAL A 118 -0.98 -9.49 -2.80
C VAL A 118 -0.24 -10.23 -3.91
N HIS A 119 -0.27 -11.54 -3.87
CA HIS A 119 0.29 -12.41 -4.91
C HIS A 119 -0.84 -13.02 -5.73
N ILE A 120 -0.79 -12.83 -7.05
CA ILE A 120 -1.74 -13.44 -7.97
C ILE A 120 -1.23 -14.83 -8.29
N ILE A 121 -2.06 -15.85 -7.98
CA ILE A 121 -1.74 -17.26 -8.20
C ILE A 121 -2.15 -17.60 -9.63
N ARG A 122 -1.19 -17.98 -10.47
CA ARG A 122 -1.44 -18.53 -11.80
C ARG A 122 -1.48 -20.05 -11.74
N ASP A 123 -2.55 -20.63 -12.20
CA ASP A 123 -2.49 -22.01 -12.67
C ASP A 123 -1.61 -22.01 -13.93
N GLN A 124 -0.41 -22.58 -13.82
CA GLN A 124 0.40 -22.87 -15.00
C GLN A 124 -0.39 -23.86 -15.85
N LYS A 125 -1.05 -23.37 -16.91
CA LYS A 125 -1.55 -24.28 -17.96
C LYS A 125 -0.33 -24.94 -18.58
N VAL A 126 -0.03 -26.16 -18.14
CA VAL A 126 0.96 -27.00 -18.76
C VAL A 126 0.48 -27.23 -20.19
N ALA A 127 1.16 -26.65 -21.17
CA ALA A 127 0.90 -26.94 -22.57
C ALA A 127 1.12 -28.43 -22.78
N ALA A 128 0.28 -29.06 -23.60
CA ALA A 128 0.23 -30.51 -23.83
C ALA A 128 1.57 -31.18 -24.32
N TYR A 129 2.62 -30.34 -24.49
CA TYR A 129 3.96 -30.76 -24.91
C TYR A 129 5.08 -30.15 -24.05
N GLY A 130 4.84 -29.81 -22.80
CA GLY A 130 5.90 -29.43 -21.86
C GLY A 130 6.64 -28.09 -22.18
N GLY A 131 6.10 -27.24 -23.03
CA GLY A 131 6.66 -25.94 -23.38
C GLY A 131 5.80 -24.81 -22.81
N THR A 132 6.42 -23.85 -22.13
CA THR A 132 5.79 -22.57 -21.79
C THR A 132 5.76 -21.71 -23.06
N SER A 133 4.57 -21.41 -23.60
CA SER A 133 4.41 -20.52 -24.73
C SER A 133 4.13 -19.10 -24.25
N GLU A 134 5.12 -18.24 -24.32
CA GLU A 134 4.95 -16.78 -24.23
C GLU A 134 4.82 -16.21 -25.64
N THR A 135 3.60 -16.07 -26.12
CA THR A 135 3.32 -15.24 -27.29
C THR A 135 2.27 -14.21 -26.94
N SER A 136 2.70 -13.01 -26.62
CA SER A 136 1.82 -11.85 -26.56
C SER A 136 2.49 -10.67 -27.18
N SER A 137 2.13 -10.42 -28.42
CA SER A 137 2.36 -9.15 -29.10
C SER A 137 1.05 -8.39 -29.15
N THR A 138 0.73 -7.59 -28.14
CA THR A 138 -0.11 -6.40 -28.29
C THR A 138 -0.03 -5.59 -27.00
N LYS A 139 0.58 -4.43 -27.06
CA LYS A 139 0.59 -3.45 -25.98
C LYS A 139 -0.78 -2.77 -25.94
N GLN A 140 -1.60 -3.13 -24.99
CA GLN A 140 -2.75 -2.33 -24.57
C GLN A 140 -2.55 -1.85 -23.14
N TYR A 141 -2.95 -0.60 -22.87
CA TYR A 141 -2.78 0.11 -21.58
C TYR A 141 -3.55 -0.47 -20.39
N ASN A 142 -4.02 -1.70 -20.48
CA ASN A 142 -4.82 -2.42 -19.50
C ASN A 142 -4.10 -3.64 -18.94
N THR A 143 -2.79 -3.56 -18.79
CA THR A 143 -1.98 -4.65 -18.25
C THR A 143 -1.31 -4.23 -16.96
N LEU A 144 -1.37 -5.10 -15.96
CA LEU A 144 -0.62 -4.99 -14.72
C LEU A 144 0.64 -5.84 -14.83
N TYR A 145 1.81 -5.26 -14.56
CA TYR A 145 3.06 -6.00 -14.44
C TYR A 145 3.37 -6.22 -12.95
N ALA A 146 3.33 -7.46 -12.49
CA ALA A 146 3.69 -7.84 -11.13
C ALA A 146 4.39 -9.20 -11.13
N ASP A 147 5.38 -9.36 -10.27
CA ASP A 147 6.18 -10.60 -10.10
C ASP A 147 6.78 -11.15 -11.41
N GLY A 148 7.21 -10.25 -12.32
CA GLY A 148 7.79 -10.63 -13.60
C GLY A 148 6.76 -11.04 -14.66
N VAL A 149 5.47 -10.86 -14.42
CA VAL A 149 4.37 -11.27 -15.30
C VAL A 149 3.48 -10.09 -15.65
N THR A 150 3.02 -10.04 -16.89
CA THR A 150 2.01 -9.08 -17.36
C THR A 150 0.62 -9.71 -17.28
N TYR A 151 -0.29 -9.10 -16.50
CA TYR A 151 -1.68 -9.51 -16.39
C TYR A 151 -2.55 -8.63 -17.26
N ASN A 152 -3.49 -9.23 -17.99
CA ASN A 152 -4.50 -8.46 -18.73
C ASN A 152 -5.63 -8.09 -17.76
N LEU A 153 -5.80 -6.80 -17.48
CA LEU A 153 -6.81 -6.29 -16.55
C LEU A 153 -8.24 -6.37 -17.09
N ASN A 154 -8.41 -6.60 -18.39
CA ASN A 154 -9.71 -6.75 -19.04
C ASN A 154 -10.15 -8.22 -19.16
N ASP A 155 -9.35 -9.16 -18.67
CA ASP A 155 -9.77 -10.55 -18.67
C ASP A 155 -10.96 -10.75 -17.71
N ASP A 156 -12.04 -11.34 -18.21
CA ASP A 156 -13.18 -11.74 -17.38
C ASP A 156 -12.85 -12.95 -16.50
N ASP A 157 -11.68 -13.57 -16.71
CA ASP A 157 -11.18 -14.68 -15.91
C ASP A 157 -10.65 -14.18 -14.55
N ALA A 158 -11.30 -14.59 -13.48
CA ALA A 158 -10.83 -14.33 -12.14
C ALA A 158 -9.59 -15.18 -11.82
N TYR A 159 -8.50 -14.53 -11.41
CA TYR A 159 -7.31 -15.22 -10.91
C TYR A 159 -7.37 -15.33 -9.38
N PRO A 160 -7.08 -16.50 -8.81
CA PRO A 160 -6.92 -16.62 -7.37
C PRO A 160 -5.73 -15.77 -6.90
N TYR A 161 -5.83 -15.23 -5.69
CA TYR A 161 -4.78 -14.43 -5.08
C TYR A 161 -4.60 -14.80 -3.61
N GLU A 162 -3.40 -14.55 -3.10
CA GLU A 162 -3.06 -14.68 -1.69
C GLU A 162 -2.67 -13.31 -1.13
N VAL A 163 -3.19 -13.00 0.06
CA VAL A 163 -2.81 -11.80 0.80
C VAL A 163 -1.89 -12.20 1.93
N THR A 164 -0.67 -11.67 1.93
CA THR A 164 0.33 -11.91 2.97
C THR A 164 0.58 -10.63 3.76
N GLU A 165 0.50 -10.71 5.09
CA GLU A 165 0.88 -9.63 6.00
C GLU A 165 2.09 -10.06 6.83
N THR A 166 3.14 -9.24 6.80
CA THR A 166 4.39 -9.52 7.54
C THR A 166 4.75 -8.33 8.40
N ILE A 167 5.08 -8.61 9.66
CA ILE A 167 5.43 -7.61 10.66
C ILE A 167 6.94 -7.39 10.67
N TYR A 168 7.32 -6.13 10.66
CA TYR A 168 8.68 -5.63 10.77
C TYR A 168 8.78 -4.61 11.91
N VAL A 169 10.00 -4.23 12.27
CA VAL A 169 10.28 -3.10 13.16
C VAL A 169 10.98 -2.02 12.36
N TYR A 170 10.63 -0.76 12.56
CA TYR A 170 11.41 0.33 12.00
C TYR A 170 12.09 1.15 13.10
N LYS A 171 13.26 1.72 12.79
CA LYS A 171 13.98 2.68 13.63
C LYS A 171 14.77 3.64 12.74
N GLY A 172 14.62 4.96 12.99
CA GLY A 172 15.33 5.99 12.23
C GLY A 172 15.06 5.97 10.72
N GLY A 173 13.88 5.51 10.29
CA GLY A 173 13.51 5.38 8.86
C GLY A 173 13.98 4.08 8.19
N GLU A 174 14.77 3.25 8.86
CA GLU A 174 15.15 1.90 8.38
C GLU A 174 14.16 0.84 8.86
N VAL A 175 13.88 -0.16 8.00
CA VAL A 175 12.99 -1.29 8.30
C VAL A 175 13.81 -2.54 8.51
N PHE A 176 13.50 -3.27 9.58
CA PHE A 176 14.20 -4.49 10.00
C PHE A 176 13.21 -5.65 10.15
N PRO A 177 13.56 -6.86 9.71
CA PRO A 177 12.73 -8.04 9.98
C PRO A 177 12.58 -8.25 11.49
N LEU A 178 11.39 -8.68 11.93
CA LEU A 178 11.10 -8.95 13.33
C LEU A 178 11.80 -10.24 13.78
N THR A 179 13.06 -10.13 14.16
CA THR A 179 13.94 -11.23 14.62
C THR A 179 14.72 -10.84 15.87
N LYS A 180 15.13 -11.82 16.68
CA LYS A 180 16.01 -11.58 17.84
C LYS A 180 17.28 -10.80 17.46
N LYS A 181 17.89 -11.13 16.30
CA LYS A 181 19.09 -10.44 15.80
C LYS A 181 18.83 -8.97 15.53
N SER A 182 17.71 -8.64 14.87
CA SER A 182 17.32 -7.26 14.59
C SER A 182 17.00 -6.49 15.87
N LEU A 183 16.25 -7.08 16.79
CA LEU A 183 15.93 -6.47 18.09
C LEU A 183 17.17 -6.14 18.89
N ARG A 184 18.17 -7.03 18.94
CA ARG A 184 19.47 -6.76 19.59
C ARG A 184 20.27 -5.63 18.92
N LYS A 185 20.09 -5.41 17.61
CA LYS A 185 20.70 -4.29 16.89
C LYS A 185 19.97 -2.98 17.22
N ILE A 186 18.64 -3.01 17.18
CA ILE A 186 17.77 -1.85 17.41
C ILE A 186 17.92 -1.35 18.86
N PHE A 187 17.91 -2.27 19.84
CA PHE A 187 18.01 -2.01 21.27
C PHE A 187 19.44 -2.35 21.77
N ALA A 188 20.46 -1.71 21.19
CA ALA A 188 21.86 -2.04 21.47
C ALA A 188 22.24 -1.85 22.94
N SER A 189 21.67 -0.86 23.64
CA SER A 189 21.85 -0.62 25.08
C SER A 189 21.14 -1.63 25.99
N ARG A 190 20.10 -2.31 25.49
CA ARG A 190 19.23 -3.22 26.23
C ARG A 190 19.33 -4.68 25.72
N LYS A 191 20.49 -5.07 25.12
CA LYS A 191 20.70 -6.43 24.58
C LYS A 191 20.43 -7.53 25.59
N ALA A 192 20.83 -7.32 26.84
CA ALA A 192 20.62 -8.28 27.92
C ALA A 192 19.15 -8.52 28.19
N ASP A 193 18.35 -7.46 28.18
CA ASP A 193 16.90 -7.54 28.41
C ASP A 193 16.19 -8.25 27.25
N VAL A 194 16.60 -7.96 26.00
CA VAL A 194 16.13 -8.69 24.82
C VAL A 194 16.46 -10.18 24.95
N ASP A 195 17.70 -10.52 25.35
CA ASP A 195 18.09 -11.92 25.52
C ASP A 195 17.32 -12.61 26.64
N ALA A 196 17.14 -11.94 27.79
CA ALA A 196 16.36 -12.45 28.92
C ALA A 196 14.89 -12.72 28.53
N TRP A 197 14.29 -11.82 27.74
CA TRP A 197 12.92 -12.01 27.24
C TRP A 197 12.76 -13.32 26.45
N PHE A 198 13.72 -13.62 25.57
CA PHE A 198 13.72 -14.89 24.80
C PHE A 198 14.04 -16.10 25.67
N GLN A 199 14.95 -15.97 26.65
CA GLN A 199 15.28 -17.04 27.59
C GLN A 199 14.11 -17.42 28.50
N ALA A 200 13.19 -16.47 28.78
CA ALA A 200 11.95 -16.73 29.50
C ALA A 200 10.91 -17.53 28.70
N GLY A 201 11.27 -17.99 27.48
CA GLY A 201 10.39 -18.82 26.65
C GLY A 201 9.38 -18.02 25.80
N ASN A 202 9.51 -16.71 25.74
CA ASN A 202 8.64 -15.88 24.92
C ASN A 202 8.88 -16.11 23.43
N SER A 203 7.80 -16.11 22.66
CA SER A 203 7.80 -16.24 21.19
C SER A 203 7.51 -14.91 20.52
N MET A 204 7.97 -14.75 19.27
CA MET A 204 7.70 -13.55 18.48
C MET A 204 6.20 -13.28 18.36
N PRO A 205 5.76 -12.06 18.61
CA PRO A 205 4.37 -11.65 18.40
C PRO A 205 3.94 -11.79 16.95
N ARG A 206 2.65 -12.07 16.74
CA ARG A 206 2.05 -12.21 15.42
C ARG A 206 1.06 -11.09 15.08
N THR A 207 0.89 -10.11 15.96
CA THR A 207 0.03 -8.95 15.72
C THR A 207 0.78 -7.66 16.00
N VAL A 208 0.35 -6.57 15.37
CA VAL A 208 0.94 -5.24 15.54
C VAL A 208 0.90 -4.80 17.01
N GLU A 209 -0.25 -4.97 17.67
CA GLU A 209 -0.48 -4.54 19.05
C GLU A 209 0.47 -5.25 20.03
N LYS A 210 0.56 -6.57 19.93
CA LYS A 210 1.47 -7.36 20.77
C LYS A 210 2.95 -7.05 20.47
N THR A 211 3.26 -6.68 19.24
CA THR A 211 4.62 -6.27 18.87
C THR A 211 4.94 -4.91 19.46
N LEU A 212 4.02 -3.95 19.44
CA LEU A 212 4.20 -2.66 20.10
C LEU A 212 4.36 -2.82 21.62
N GLU A 213 3.54 -3.66 22.24
CA GLU A 213 3.63 -4.00 23.68
C GLU A 213 4.99 -4.61 24.02
N MET A 214 5.49 -5.54 23.21
CA MET A 214 6.83 -6.11 23.41
C MET A 214 7.93 -5.04 23.28
N LEU A 215 7.89 -4.19 22.23
CA LEU A 215 8.90 -3.15 22.01
C LEU A 215 8.91 -2.11 23.11
N SER A 216 7.74 -1.77 23.71
CA SER A 216 7.63 -0.79 24.79
C SER A 216 8.39 -1.20 26.06
N GLN A 217 8.66 -2.48 26.26
CA GLN A 217 9.44 -2.98 27.42
C GLN A 217 10.92 -2.58 27.36
N TRP A 218 11.44 -2.26 26.17
CA TRP A 218 12.87 -1.94 25.97
C TRP A 218 13.12 -0.49 25.58
N GLU A 219 12.03 0.26 25.42
CA GLU A 219 12.13 1.66 25.08
C GLU A 219 12.04 2.52 26.34
N GLU A 220 12.99 3.47 26.47
CA GLU A 220 13.03 4.49 27.53
C GLU A 220 12.37 5.79 27.09
#